data_d07aee2138a9aedd2c340b32847b26b8
#
_entry.id   d07aee2138a9aedd2c340b32847b26b8
#
_cell.length_a   1.000
_cell.length_b   1.000
_cell.length_c   1.000
_cell.angle_alpha   90.00
_cell.angle_beta   90.00
_cell.angle_gamma   90.00
#
_symmetry.space_group_name_H-M   'P 1'
#
loop_
_entity.id
_entity.type
_entity.pdbx_description
1 polymer ?
#
loop_
_entity_poly.entity_id
_entity_poly.type
_entity_poly.pdbx_seq_one_letter_code
_entity_poly.pdbx_strand_id
1 'polypeptide(L)'
;MHVLLHITSAVETLDFDPDELRQRYRDERDKRVRTDANEQYTEIAGEHAHYLDDPYITLQERAPIIKEVQVAIVGGGFGGMLVGARLHEAGVHDFTIIEKGGDFGGTWYWNRYPGAACDVESYIYLPLLEETGFIPASKYTPAPEILAHCHRIAEHFNLYTRSMLQTEVTDVQWNEESRRWILHTNRGDEIRARFISMANGPLHRPKLPGIPGVGTFEGHSFHTSRWDYDYTGGTSEGNLTGLANKRVGIIGTGATAVQCVPHLGAGAQQLYVFQRTPSSIDVRNNRPTDPEWASTLEPGWQRRRNENFTNLTSGMFDSEDLVNDGWTEIIGNLMLRARKEGGLGTDPEQIGTIVEVADFEKMNQVRSRVDDIVTDPATAEALKPWYRQFCKRPCFHDDYLPTFNRPNVTLVDTGGHGVERITPKGIVANGVEYEIDCLIYATGFEVGTDYARRSGYEVHGSDGVTITSKWAEGVSTFHGFFSRGFPNCFIVSTAQSGFSVNFPHMLNEQAIHIAHVIKHATDEAITRIEPSEQAEHDWVELIKSNSTMNLKFLESCTPGYYNNEGKPAERAAQNGSYGKGPNAFVRLLEAWRKSGDFEGLELSR
;
A
#
# COMPACT_ATOMS: atom_id res chain seq x y z
N MET A 1 -23.36 34.34 -19.20
CA MET A 1 -24.06 34.84 -18.01
C MET A 1 -25.55 34.37 -18.02
N HIS A 2 -25.85 33.14 -18.52
CA HIS A 2 -27.22 32.60 -18.56
C HIS A 2 -27.31 31.08 -18.25
N VAL A 3 -26.22 30.43 -17.84
CA VAL A 3 -26.20 28.99 -17.47
C VAL A 3 -26.22 28.78 -15.95
N LEU A 4 -25.95 29.82 -15.17
CA LEU A 4 -25.93 29.75 -13.69
C LEU A 4 -27.32 29.79 -13.01
N LEU A 5 -28.41 29.94 -13.76
CA LEU A 5 -29.77 30.19 -13.21
C LEU A 5 -30.70 28.96 -13.21
N HIS A 6 -30.23 27.76 -13.61
CA HIS A 6 -31.07 26.56 -13.59
C HIS A 6 -30.61 25.48 -12.57
N ILE A 7 -29.57 25.72 -11.80
CA ILE A 7 -29.10 24.81 -10.72
C ILE A 7 -29.85 25.09 -9.39
N THR A 8 -30.64 26.15 -9.32
CA THR A 8 -31.24 26.66 -8.06
C THR A 8 -32.56 26.01 -7.63
N SER A 9 -33.03 24.91 -8.23
CA SER A 9 -34.32 24.34 -7.86
C SER A 9 -34.30 22.98 -7.15
N ALA A 10 -33.12 22.42 -6.82
CA ALA A 10 -33.00 21.18 -6.06
C ALA A 10 -31.76 21.13 -5.12
N VAL A 11 -31.19 22.29 -4.77
CA VAL A 11 -30.15 22.33 -3.73
C VAL A 11 -30.89 22.25 -2.39
N GLU A 12 -30.90 21.05 -1.75
CA GLU A 12 -31.00 20.98 -0.29
C GLU A 12 -30.03 22.04 0.23
N THR A 13 -30.53 22.96 1.08
CA THR A 13 -29.67 24.02 1.67
C THR A 13 -28.54 23.35 2.39
N LEU A 14 -27.34 23.40 1.79
CA LEU A 14 -26.12 22.93 2.44
C LEU A 14 -25.96 23.74 3.74
N ASP A 15 -25.57 23.07 4.81
CA ASP A 15 -25.25 23.69 6.10
C ASP A 15 -23.83 24.29 6.13
N PHE A 16 -23.14 24.32 4.99
CA PHE A 16 -21.80 24.87 4.79
C PHE A 16 -21.68 25.59 3.44
N ASP A 17 -20.70 26.47 3.34
CA ASP A 17 -20.34 27.15 2.10
C ASP A 17 -19.19 26.38 1.39
N PRO A 18 -19.43 25.79 0.19
CA PRO A 18 -18.41 25.07 -0.57
C PRO A 18 -17.20 25.94 -0.97
N ASP A 19 -17.38 27.25 -1.19
CA ASP A 19 -16.30 28.13 -1.60
C ASP A 19 -15.37 28.44 -0.41
N GLU A 20 -15.92 28.62 0.80
CA GLU A 20 -15.15 28.74 2.03
C GLU A 20 -14.32 27.46 2.30
N LEU A 21 -14.91 26.27 2.11
CA LEU A 21 -14.20 25.02 2.27
C LEU A 21 -13.07 24.84 1.23
N ARG A 22 -13.35 25.18 -0.05
CA ARG A 22 -12.30 25.16 -1.08
C ARG A 22 -11.13 26.08 -0.74
N GLN A 23 -11.44 27.29 -0.21
CA GLN A 23 -10.40 28.21 0.19
C GLN A 23 -9.61 27.67 1.38
N ARG A 24 -10.29 27.16 2.42
CA ARG A 24 -9.64 26.57 3.60
C ARG A 24 -8.73 25.40 3.20
N TYR A 25 -9.16 24.52 2.29
CA TYR A 25 -8.35 23.39 1.83
C TYR A 25 -7.11 23.85 1.06
N ARG A 26 -7.22 24.91 0.24
CA ARG A 26 -6.07 25.52 -0.44
C ARG A 26 -5.07 26.10 0.58
N ASP A 27 -5.55 26.87 1.53
CA ASP A 27 -4.71 27.49 2.55
C ASP A 27 -3.94 26.43 3.36
N GLU A 28 -4.61 25.34 3.74
CA GLU A 28 -4.00 24.23 4.47
C GLU A 28 -3.01 23.44 3.62
N ARG A 29 -3.32 23.24 2.34
CA ARG A 29 -2.38 22.63 1.38
C ARG A 29 -1.11 23.46 1.24
N ASP A 30 -1.26 24.76 1.03
CA ASP A 30 -0.15 25.66 0.70
C ASP A 30 0.85 25.80 1.87
N LYS A 31 0.41 25.65 3.12
CA LYS A 31 1.29 25.55 4.28
C LYS A 31 2.25 24.35 4.22
N ARG A 32 1.90 23.30 3.50
CA ARG A 32 2.57 21.99 3.50
C ARG A 32 3.36 21.70 2.22
N VAL A 33 3.15 22.49 1.16
CA VAL A 33 3.87 22.30 -0.10
C VAL A 33 5.32 22.73 0.07
N ARG A 34 6.24 21.81 -0.25
CA ARG A 34 7.69 22.02 -0.21
C ARG A 34 8.28 22.03 -1.61
N THR A 35 9.33 22.80 -1.82
CA THR A 35 10.04 22.87 -3.10
C THR A 35 10.86 21.63 -3.40
N ASP A 36 11.29 20.89 -2.36
CA ASP A 36 12.12 19.69 -2.44
C ASP A 36 11.32 18.37 -2.60
N ALA A 37 9.97 18.42 -2.51
CA ALA A 37 9.10 17.26 -2.74
C ALA A 37 9.65 15.95 -2.10
N ASN A 38 9.94 14.91 -2.89
CA ASN A 38 10.48 13.64 -2.38
C ASN A 38 11.95 13.73 -1.90
N GLU A 39 12.71 14.76 -2.30
CA GLU A 39 14.08 15.00 -1.81
C GLU A 39 14.11 15.38 -0.32
N GLN A 40 12.95 15.72 0.27
CA GLN A 40 12.81 15.91 1.71
C GLN A 40 13.07 14.64 2.54
N TYR A 41 13.22 13.48 1.91
CA TYR A 41 13.44 12.21 2.59
C TYR A 41 14.86 11.71 2.35
N THR A 42 15.44 11.15 3.42
CA THR A 42 16.77 10.53 3.38
C THR A 42 16.66 9.06 3.00
N GLU A 43 17.44 8.64 2.00
CA GLU A 43 17.59 7.22 1.69
C GLU A 43 18.30 6.50 2.84
N ILE A 44 17.80 5.32 3.19
CA ILE A 44 18.42 4.51 4.24
C ILE A 44 19.64 3.78 3.65
N ALA A 45 20.81 4.35 3.92
CA ALA A 45 22.13 3.84 3.53
C ALA A 45 23.19 4.30 4.54
N GLY A 46 24.39 3.75 4.48
CA GLY A 46 25.52 4.15 5.32
C GLY A 46 25.21 4.08 6.82
N GLU A 47 25.32 5.19 7.52
CA GLU A 47 25.08 5.27 8.98
C GLU A 47 23.63 4.92 9.39
N HIS A 48 22.68 5.04 8.47
CA HIS A 48 21.28 4.71 8.70
C HIS A 48 20.90 3.28 8.30
N ALA A 49 21.86 2.46 7.81
CA ALA A 49 21.57 1.11 7.30
C ALA A 49 20.91 0.20 8.34
N HIS A 50 21.19 0.41 9.64
CA HIS A 50 20.60 -0.36 10.74
C HIS A 50 19.06 -0.31 10.78
N TYR A 51 18.41 0.71 10.19
CA TYR A 51 16.93 0.74 10.06
C TYR A 51 16.39 -0.28 9.05
N LEU A 52 17.26 -0.98 8.29
CA LEU A 52 16.88 -2.08 7.40
C LEU A 52 17.02 -3.45 8.04
N ASP A 53 17.75 -3.56 9.15
CA ASP A 53 18.01 -4.82 9.84
C ASP A 53 16.72 -5.50 10.26
N ASP A 54 16.72 -6.83 10.29
CA ASP A 54 15.60 -7.62 10.78
C ASP A 54 15.73 -7.80 12.31
N PRO A 55 14.85 -7.14 13.09
CA PRO A 55 14.91 -7.25 14.56
C PRO A 55 14.25 -8.52 15.10
N TYR A 56 13.60 -9.32 14.23
CA TYR A 56 12.77 -10.43 14.66
C TYR A 56 13.47 -11.78 14.64
N ILE A 57 14.62 -11.86 13.97
CA ILE A 57 15.36 -13.11 13.84
C ILE A 57 16.86 -12.87 13.72
N THR A 58 17.65 -13.77 14.30
CA THR A 58 19.10 -13.76 14.12
C THR A 58 19.46 -14.39 12.78
N LEU A 59 20.32 -13.72 12.01
CA LEU A 59 20.81 -14.23 10.74
C LEU A 59 21.56 -15.56 10.95
N GLN A 60 21.12 -16.60 10.28
CA GLN A 60 21.76 -17.91 10.33
C GLN A 60 22.85 -18.01 9.27
N GLU A 61 24.07 -18.34 9.71
CA GLU A 61 25.19 -18.57 8.80
C GLU A 61 24.95 -19.81 7.91
N ARG A 62 25.24 -19.68 6.63
CA ARG A 62 25.23 -20.77 5.66
C ARG A 62 26.22 -20.50 4.52
N ALA A 63 26.65 -21.55 3.84
CA ALA A 63 27.41 -21.41 2.62
C ALA A 63 26.57 -20.81 1.47
N PRO A 64 27.20 -20.11 0.51
CA PRO A 64 26.57 -19.68 -0.72
C PRO A 64 25.93 -20.86 -1.50
N ILE A 65 24.81 -20.60 -2.13
CA ILE A 65 24.06 -21.58 -2.92
C ILE A 65 24.13 -21.21 -4.40
N ILE A 66 24.52 -22.16 -5.25
CA ILE A 66 24.37 -22.05 -6.69
C ILE A 66 23.24 -22.96 -7.08
N LYS A 67 22.18 -22.38 -7.66
CA LYS A 67 20.95 -23.12 -7.96
C LYS A 67 20.40 -22.72 -9.33
N GLU A 68 19.97 -23.72 -10.09
CA GLU A 68 19.18 -23.50 -11.30
C GLU A 68 17.74 -23.93 -11.05
N VAL A 69 16.78 -23.09 -11.45
CA VAL A 69 15.35 -23.32 -11.29
C VAL A 69 14.59 -22.85 -12.54
N GLN A 70 13.38 -23.33 -12.70
CA GLN A 70 12.52 -22.84 -13.77
C GLN A 70 11.99 -21.43 -13.46
N VAL A 71 11.56 -21.18 -12.21
CA VAL A 71 11.01 -19.87 -11.80
C VAL A 71 11.68 -19.39 -10.51
N ALA A 72 12.20 -18.17 -10.51
CA ALA A 72 12.58 -17.48 -9.29
C ALA A 72 11.52 -16.41 -8.96
N ILE A 73 11.01 -16.42 -7.74
CA ILE A 73 10.04 -15.46 -7.24
C ILE A 73 10.73 -14.60 -6.19
N VAL A 74 10.79 -13.28 -6.41
CA VAL A 74 11.44 -12.34 -5.49
C VAL A 74 10.40 -11.70 -4.59
N GLY A 75 10.45 -12.04 -3.30
CA GLY A 75 9.55 -11.60 -2.24
C GLY A 75 8.60 -12.69 -1.75
N GLY A 76 8.53 -12.87 -0.43
CA GLY A 76 7.69 -13.83 0.28
C GLY A 76 6.45 -13.24 0.93
N GLY A 77 5.99 -12.06 0.46
CA GLY A 77 4.69 -11.48 0.82
C GLY A 77 3.54 -12.13 0.07
N PHE A 78 2.32 -11.59 0.21
CA PHE A 78 1.14 -12.12 -0.49
C PHE A 78 1.37 -12.30 -1.99
N GLY A 79 2.02 -11.34 -2.67
CA GLY A 79 2.28 -11.46 -4.11
C GLY A 79 3.08 -12.71 -4.47
N GLY A 80 4.22 -12.92 -3.81
CA GLY A 80 5.07 -14.08 -4.09
C GLY A 80 4.46 -15.40 -3.62
N MET A 81 3.79 -15.43 -2.47
CA MET A 81 3.07 -16.62 -2.01
C MET A 81 1.94 -17.02 -2.97
N LEU A 82 1.17 -16.06 -3.48
CA LEU A 82 0.11 -16.31 -4.45
C LEU A 82 0.66 -16.83 -5.78
N VAL A 83 1.76 -16.23 -6.29
CA VAL A 83 2.43 -16.78 -7.48
C VAL A 83 2.88 -18.21 -7.24
N GLY A 84 3.53 -18.50 -6.10
CA GLY A 84 3.95 -19.86 -5.74
C GLY A 84 2.78 -20.84 -5.61
N ALA A 85 1.67 -20.43 -4.99
CA ALA A 85 0.46 -21.23 -4.85
C ALA A 85 -0.17 -21.55 -6.22
N ARG A 86 -0.33 -20.57 -7.10
CA ARG A 86 -0.92 -20.75 -8.43
C ARG A 86 -0.02 -21.53 -9.38
N LEU A 87 1.31 -21.41 -9.28
CA LEU A 87 2.26 -22.29 -9.97
C LEU A 87 2.12 -23.74 -9.49
N HIS A 88 2.02 -23.95 -8.18
CA HIS A 88 1.81 -25.28 -7.60
C HIS A 88 0.54 -25.93 -8.13
N GLU A 89 -0.59 -25.22 -8.15
CA GLU A 89 -1.86 -25.70 -8.70
C GLU A 89 -1.78 -25.98 -10.21
N ALA A 90 -1.03 -25.18 -10.95
CA ALA A 90 -0.79 -25.37 -12.38
C ALA A 90 0.15 -26.56 -12.69
N GLY A 91 0.71 -27.22 -11.66
CA GLY A 91 1.66 -28.32 -11.83
C GLY A 91 3.09 -27.89 -12.15
N VAL A 92 3.43 -26.62 -11.97
CA VAL A 92 4.79 -26.09 -12.08
C VAL A 92 5.44 -26.11 -10.70
N HIS A 93 6.29 -27.08 -10.43
CA HIS A 93 6.85 -27.32 -9.10
C HIS A 93 8.32 -26.92 -8.94
N ASP A 94 9.02 -26.67 -10.05
CA ASP A 94 10.41 -26.21 -10.05
C ASP A 94 10.49 -24.69 -9.95
N PHE A 95 10.26 -24.19 -8.73
CA PHE A 95 10.42 -22.77 -8.42
C PHE A 95 11.08 -22.55 -7.07
N THR A 96 11.60 -21.35 -6.86
CA THR A 96 12.11 -20.91 -5.56
C THR A 96 11.62 -19.50 -5.24
N ILE A 97 11.23 -19.28 -3.97
CA ILE A 97 10.86 -17.96 -3.44
C ILE A 97 12.04 -17.44 -2.65
N ILE A 98 12.52 -16.23 -2.98
CA ILE A 98 13.66 -15.59 -2.31
C ILE A 98 13.09 -14.45 -1.46
N GLU A 99 13.23 -14.57 -0.13
CA GLU A 99 12.69 -13.61 0.83
C GLU A 99 13.77 -13.12 1.78
N LYS A 100 13.90 -11.79 1.92
CA LYS A 100 14.86 -11.16 2.81
C LYS A 100 14.53 -11.30 4.29
N GLY A 101 13.24 -11.39 4.62
CA GLY A 101 12.78 -11.62 5.98
C GLY A 101 13.06 -13.03 6.47
N GLY A 102 12.97 -13.21 7.78
CA GLY A 102 13.16 -14.52 8.42
C GLY A 102 12.03 -15.51 8.16
N ASP A 103 10.88 -15.05 7.64
CA ASP A 103 9.73 -15.88 7.32
C ASP A 103 8.86 -15.24 6.23
N PHE A 104 7.87 -15.99 5.76
CA PHE A 104 6.81 -15.47 4.89
C PHE A 104 5.96 -14.42 5.60
N GLY A 105 5.35 -13.51 4.81
CA GLY A 105 4.41 -12.52 5.32
C GLY A 105 4.58 -11.14 4.69
N GLY A 106 5.77 -10.79 4.19
CA GLY A 106 6.02 -9.50 3.54
C GLY A 106 5.60 -8.32 4.42
N THR A 107 4.60 -7.55 4.01
CA THR A 107 4.07 -6.42 4.80
C THR A 107 3.76 -6.81 6.25
N TRP A 108 3.20 -7.99 6.49
CA TRP A 108 2.80 -8.46 7.82
C TRP A 108 3.94 -9.09 8.61
N TYR A 109 5.01 -9.50 7.94
CA TYR A 109 6.26 -9.86 8.58
C TYR A 109 6.98 -8.62 9.15
N TRP A 110 7.05 -7.54 8.36
CA TRP A 110 7.77 -6.33 8.74
C TRP A 110 6.97 -5.41 9.65
N ASN A 111 5.66 -5.29 9.47
CA ASN A 111 4.82 -4.34 10.19
C ASN A 111 4.14 -5.03 11.39
N ARG A 112 4.93 -5.28 12.43
CA ARG A 112 4.48 -5.90 13.68
C ARG A 112 4.27 -4.88 14.80
N TYR A 113 4.19 -3.60 14.50
CA TYR A 113 3.94 -2.56 15.50
C TYR A 113 2.62 -2.81 16.24
N PRO A 114 2.49 -2.37 17.52
CA PRO A 114 1.29 -2.65 18.30
C PRO A 114 0.05 -2.01 17.67
N GLY A 115 -1.04 -2.76 17.65
CA GLY A 115 -2.30 -2.36 17.03
C GLY A 115 -2.34 -2.51 15.50
N ALA A 116 -1.28 -2.99 14.86
CA ALA A 116 -1.26 -3.24 13.42
C ALA A 116 -2.39 -4.19 13.01
N ALA A 117 -3.19 -3.76 12.03
CA ALA A 117 -4.30 -4.52 11.51
C ALA A 117 -4.69 -4.02 10.12
N CYS A 118 -5.46 -4.81 9.39
CA CYS A 118 -6.08 -4.34 8.15
C CYS A 118 -7.38 -3.57 8.46
N ASP A 119 -7.70 -2.59 7.63
CA ASP A 119 -8.97 -1.85 7.65
C ASP A 119 -9.85 -2.15 6.42
N VAL A 120 -9.46 -3.12 5.62
CA VAL A 120 -10.33 -3.84 4.69
C VAL A 120 -10.83 -5.10 5.40
N GLU A 121 -12.08 -5.47 5.17
CA GLU A 121 -12.69 -6.63 5.80
C GLU A 121 -11.84 -7.90 5.62
N SER A 122 -11.59 -8.63 6.69
CA SER A 122 -10.68 -9.79 6.70
C SER A 122 -11.11 -10.90 5.74
N TYR A 123 -12.42 -11.09 5.54
CA TYR A 123 -12.98 -12.15 4.70
C TYR A 123 -12.70 -11.96 3.21
N ILE A 124 -12.31 -10.75 2.80
CA ILE A 124 -11.88 -10.45 1.43
C ILE A 124 -10.40 -10.11 1.34
N TYR A 125 -9.82 -9.54 2.42
CA TYR A 125 -8.42 -9.14 2.43
C TYR A 125 -7.45 -10.32 2.53
N LEU A 126 -7.74 -11.32 3.38
CA LEU A 126 -6.91 -12.51 3.49
C LEU A 126 -7.16 -13.41 2.26
N PRO A 127 -6.14 -13.68 1.45
CA PRO A 127 -6.33 -14.49 0.25
C PRO A 127 -6.42 -15.99 0.60
N LEU A 128 -7.00 -16.78 -0.29
CA LEU A 128 -7.01 -18.25 -0.21
C LEU A 128 -7.69 -18.80 1.05
N LEU A 129 -8.74 -18.12 1.54
CA LEU A 129 -9.49 -18.59 2.72
C LEU A 129 -10.23 -19.90 2.43
N GLU A 130 -10.82 -20.03 1.25
CA GLU A 130 -11.54 -21.25 0.86
C GLU A 130 -10.57 -22.42 0.68
N GLU A 131 -9.44 -22.19 0.01
CA GLU A 131 -8.41 -23.21 -0.22
C GLU A 131 -7.78 -23.71 1.09
N THR A 132 -7.55 -22.83 2.03
CA THR A 132 -6.95 -23.17 3.34
C THR A 132 -7.98 -23.60 4.37
N GLY A 133 -9.28 -23.44 4.12
CA GLY A 133 -10.36 -23.74 5.04
C GLY A 133 -10.36 -22.85 6.28
N PHE A 134 -9.83 -21.63 6.21
CA PHE A 134 -9.70 -20.71 7.34
C PHE A 134 -10.76 -19.61 7.31
N ILE A 135 -11.35 -19.34 8.46
CA ILE A 135 -12.25 -18.20 8.68
C ILE A 135 -11.62 -17.29 9.74
N PRO A 136 -11.36 -15.99 9.43
CA PRO A 136 -10.81 -15.03 10.38
C PRO A 136 -11.70 -14.85 11.61
N ALA A 137 -11.09 -14.58 12.77
CA ALA A 137 -11.79 -14.45 14.04
C ALA A 137 -12.64 -13.17 14.15
N SER A 138 -12.35 -12.15 13.33
CA SER A 138 -13.07 -10.87 13.35
C SER A 138 -13.14 -10.21 11.98
N LYS A 139 -14.04 -9.24 11.86
CA LYS A 139 -14.23 -8.45 10.62
C LYS A 139 -12.92 -7.77 10.19
N TYR A 140 -12.16 -7.23 11.12
CA TYR A 140 -10.85 -6.61 10.89
C TYR A 140 -9.80 -7.28 11.76
N THR A 141 -9.14 -8.25 11.18
CA THR A 141 -8.17 -9.11 11.85
C THR A 141 -6.86 -8.36 12.17
N PRO A 142 -6.27 -8.58 13.36
CA PRO A 142 -4.98 -8.00 13.72
C PRO A 142 -3.81 -8.68 12.98
N ALA A 143 -2.69 -7.96 12.90
CA ALA A 143 -1.49 -8.41 12.19
C ALA A 143 -0.98 -9.81 12.58
N PRO A 144 -0.99 -10.23 13.85
CA PRO A 144 -0.57 -11.60 14.22
C PRO A 144 -1.38 -12.69 13.54
N GLU A 145 -2.69 -12.51 13.43
CA GLU A 145 -3.56 -13.49 12.76
C GLU A 145 -3.35 -13.47 11.24
N ILE A 146 -3.11 -12.29 10.65
CA ILE A 146 -2.76 -12.17 9.22
C ILE A 146 -1.43 -12.86 8.94
N LEU A 147 -0.42 -12.65 9.79
CA LEU A 147 0.87 -13.32 9.66
C LEU A 147 0.74 -14.84 9.82
N ALA A 148 -0.04 -15.30 10.79
CA ALA A 148 -0.33 -16.72 10.96
C ALA A 148 -1.05 -17.31 9.75
N HIS A 149 -1.89 -16.51 9.06
CA HIS A 149 -2.50 -16.95 7.80
C HIS A 149 -1.48 -17.02 6.65
N CYS A 150 -0.49 -16.12 6.59
CA CYS A 150 0.62 -16.25 5.64
C CYS A 150 1.37 -17.57 5.83
N HIS A 151 1.68 -17.94 7.07
CA HIS A 151 2.31 -19.23 7.38
C HIS A 151 1.43 -20.41 6.97
N ARG A 152 0.12 -20.34 7.22
CA ARG A 152 -0.86 -21.36 6.78
C ARG A 152 -0.87 -21.54 5.26
N ILE A 153 -0.82 -20.45 4.49
CA ILE A 153 -0.70 -20.52 3.02
C ILE A 153 0.62 -21.21 2.64
N ALA A 154 1.74 -20.79 3.26
CA ALA A 154 3.05 -21.35 2.96
C ALA A 154 3.13 -22.86 3.26
N GLU A 155 2.52 -23.31 4.36
CA GLU A 155 2.40 -24.72 4.71
C GLU A 155 1.48 -25.48 3.74
N HIS A 156 0.28 -24.95 3.48
CA HIS A 156 -0.73 -25.61 2.62
C HIS A 156 -0.19 -25.88 1.22
N PHE A 157 0.52 -24.93 0.62
CA PHE A 157 1.10 -25.06 -0.71
C PHE A 157 2.56 -25.56 -0.71
N ASN A 158 3.07 -25.99 0.46
CA ASN A 158 4.44 -26.50 0.63
C ASN A 158 5.52 -25.52 0.11
N LEU A 159 5.34 -24.22 0.39
CA LEU A 159 6.25 -23.18 -0.09
C LEU A 159 7.57 -23.14 0.70
N TYR A 160 7.58 -23.57 1.96
CA TYR A 160 8.80 -23.63 2.78
C TYR A 160 9.91 -24.47 2.16
N THR A 161 9.58 -25.59 1.55
CA THR A 161 10.57 -26.46 0.88
C THR A 161 11.15 -25.86 -0.40
N ARG A 162 10.55 -24.74 -0.86
CA ARG A 162 10.90 -24.02 -2.09
C ARG A 162 11.29 -22.58 -1.79
N SER A 163 11.70 -22.28 -0.57
CA SER A 163 12.07 -20.92 -0.17
C SER A 163 13.53 -20.79 0.22
N MET A 164 14.06 -19.59 0.02
CA MET A 164 15.33 -19.10 0.54
C MET A 164 15.01 -17.88 1.41
N LEU A 165 14.77 -18.13 2.70
CA LEU A 165 14.51 -17.08 3.69
C LEU A 165 15.82 -16.43 4.14
N GLN A 166 15.74 -15.24 4.80
CA GLN A 166 16.90 -14.43 5.20
C GLN A 166 17.87 -14.16 4.04
N THR A 167 17.33 -14.01 2.84
CA THR A 167 18.11 -13.92 1.60
C THR A 167 17.61 -12.73 0.79
N GLU A 168 18.40 -11.67 0.72
CA GLU A 168 18.06 -10.46 -0.04
C GLU A 168 18.71 -10.50 -1.41
N VAL A 169 17.91 -10.31 -2.45
CA VAL A 169 18.41 -10.14 -3.82
C VAL A 169 19.08 -8.76 -3.92
N THR A 170 20.28 -8.74 -4.47
CA THR A 170 21.11 -7.53 -4.61
C THR A 170 21.34 -7.10 -6.06
N ASP A 171 21.15 -8.03 -7.00
CA ASP A 171 21.31 -7.78 -8.43
C ASP A 171 20.53 -8.80 -9.24
N VAL A 172 19.98 -8.38 -10.40
CA VAL A 172 19.19 -9.21 -11.30
C VAL A 172 19.56 -8.88 -12.74
N GLN A 173 20.12 -9.86 -13.48
CA GLN A 173 20.60 -9.66 -14.84
C GLN A 173 20.08 -10.73 -15.80
N TRP A 174 19.63 -10.31 -16.99
CA TRP A 174 19.33 -11.22 -18.09
C TRP A 174 20.62 -11.63 -18.80
N ASN A 175 20.80 -12.93 -18.99
CA ASN A 175 21.90 -13.48 -19.78
C ASN A 175 21.36 -13.99 -21.13
N GLU A 176 21.74 -13.33 -22.22
CA GLU A 176 21.22 -13.60 -23.55
C GLU A 176 21.66 -14.96 -24.09
N GLU A 177 22.89 -15.39 -23.79
CA GLU A 177 23.44 -16.66 -24.29
C GLU A 177 22.70 -17.87 -23.69
N SER A 178 22.50 -17.86 -22.36
CA SER A 178 21.80 -18.94 -21.65
C SER A 178 20.27 -18.78 -21.65
N ARG A 179 19.75 -17.62 -22.07
CA ARG A 179 18.33 -17.22 -21.92
C ARG A 179 17.82 -17.44 -20.51
N ARG A 180 18.61 -16.95 -19.53
CA ARG A 180 18.34 -17.10 -18.11
C ARG A 180 18.51 -15.76 -17.39
N TRP A 181 17.74 -15.58 -16.38
CA TRP A 181 17.97 -14.57 -15.36
C TRP A 181 19.01 -15.08 -14.35
N ILE A 182 19.97 -14.24 -14.03
CA ILE A 182 20.99 -14.47 -13.00
C ILE A 182 20.68 -13.52 -11.85
N LEU A 183 20.36 -14.09 -10.68
CA LEU A 183 20.09 -13.32 -9.47
C LEU A 183 21.23 -13.55 -8.49
N HIS A 184 21.79 -12.47 -7.98
CA HIS A 184 22.77 -12.49 -6.90
C HIS A 184 22.12 -12.04 -5.59
N THR A 185 22.64 -12.54 -4.45
CA THR A 185 22.09 -12.24 -3.13
C THR A 185 23.16 -11.74 -2.18
N ASN A 186 22.72 -11.12 -1.08
CA ASN A 186 23.59 -10.69 0.03
C ASN A 186 24.31 -11.85 0.74
N ARG A 187 23.95 -13.12 0.40
CA ARG A 187 24.55 -14.34 0.95
C ARG A 187 25.60 -14.95 0.00
N GLY A 188 25.89 -14.27 -1.11
CA GLY A 188 26.80 -14.77 -2.16
C GLY A 188 26.19 -15.85 -3.04
N ASP A 189 24.88 -16.03 -3.02
CA ASP A 189 24.19 -17.00 -3.87
C ASP A 189 24.14 -16.51 -5.32
N GLU A 190 24.06 -17.49 -6.25
CA GLU A 190 23.76 -17.29 -7.66
C GLU A 190 22.59 -18.19 -8.05
N ILE A 191 21.45 -17.57 -8.38
CA ILE A 191 20.25 -18.28 -8.79
C ILE A 191 20.05 -18.05 -10.29
N ARG A 192 19.99 -19.13 -11.06
CA ARG A 192 19.74 -19.11 -12.51
C ARG A 192 18.32 -19.54 -12.77
N ALA A 193 17.49 -18.64 -13.30
CA ALA A 193 16.08 -18.92 -13.54
C ALA A 193 15.68 -18.65 -14.98
N ARG A 194 14.81 -19.51 -15.55
CA ARG A 194 14.22 -19.26 -16.86
C ARG A 194 13.22 -18.11 -16.81
N PHE A 195 12.40 -18.05 -15.77
CA PHE A 195 11.42 -17.02 -15.51
C PHE A 195 11.68 -16.36 -14.16
N ILE A 196 11.39 -15.07 -14.06
CA ILE A 196 11.37 -14.37 -12.76
C ILE A 196 10.02 -13.70 -12.53
N SER A 197 9.56 -13.73 -11.29
CA SER A 197 8.42 -12.95 -10.83
C SER A 197 8.86 -11.97 -9.76
N MET A 198 8.73 -10.68 -10.05
CA MET A 198 9.15 -9.59 -9.19
C MET A 198 7.99 -9.18 -8.29
N ALA A 199 7.91 -9.78 -7.09
CA ALA A 199 6.84 -9.58 -6.11
C ALA A 199 7.30 -8.83 -4.85
N ASN A 200 8.15 -7.82 -5.01
CA ASN A 200 8.81 -7.07 -3.93
C ASN A 200 7.84 -6.36 -2.99
N GLY A 201 6.64 -5.98 -3.47
CA GLY A 201 5.69 -5.18 -2.70
C GLY A 201 6.18 -3.74 -2.42
N PRO A 202 5.28 -2.83 -1.98
CA PRO A 202 5.62 -1.43 -1.75
C PRO A 202 5.96 -1.09 -0.28
N LEU A 203 5.64 -1.94 0.70
CA LEU A 203 5.66 -1.58 2.13
C LEU A 203 6.73 -2.37 2.92
N HIS A 204 7.95 -2.41 2.40
CA HIS A 204 9.04 -3.15 3.04
C HIS A 204 10.33 -2.34 3.25
N ARG A 205 10.56 -1.27 2.45
CA ARG A 205 11.72 -0.39 2.58
C ARG A 205 11.29 0.89 3.27
N PRO A 206 11.68 1.11 4.54
CA PRO A 206 11.28 2.28 5.30
C PRO A 206 11.86 3.56 4.71
N LYS A 207 11.24 4.68 5.04
CA LYS A 207 11.60 6.02 4.57
C LYS A 207 11.87 6.93 5.77
N LEU A 208 13.06 7.49 5.85
CA LEU A 208 13.41 8.45 6.90
C LEU A 208 13.18 9.89 6.44
N PRO A 209 12.73 10.77 7.33
CA PRO A 209 12.65 12.19 7.00
C PRO A 209 14.05 12.80 6.96
N GLY A 210 14.31 13.70 6.00
CA GLY A 210 15.55 14.45 5.88
C GLY A 210 15.62 15.59 6.89
N ILE A 211 15.34 15.29 8.16
CA ILE A 211 15.37 16.27 9.27
C ILE A 211 16.82 16.48 9.70
N PRO A 212 17.29 17.73 9.82
CA PRO A 212 18.63 18.00 10.36
C PRO A 212 18.86 17.32 11.72
N GLY A 213 19.96 16.60 11.85
CA GLY A 213 20.33 15.92 13.09
C GLY A 213 19.73 14.54 13.30
N VAL A 214 19.11 13.92 12.26
CA VAL A 214 18.53 12.56 12.34
C VAL A 214 19.50 11.52 12.92
N GLY A 215 20.79 11.62 12.62
CA GLY A 215 21.85 10.72 13.15
C GLY A 215 22.47 11.17 14.47
N THR A 216 22.01 12.28 15.09
CA THR A 216 22.63 12.81 16.33
C THR A 216 21.90 12.41 17.60
N PHE A 217 20.74 11.80 17.53
CA PHE A 217 19.95 11.40 18.69
C PHE A 217 20.68 10.31 19.50
N GLU A 218 20.90 10.56 20.78
CA GLU A 218 21.63 9.62 21.68
C GLU A 218 20.70 8.62 22.38
N GLY A 219 19.37 8.84 22.32
CA GLY A 219 18.38 7.91 22.83
C GLY A 219 18.12 6.74 21.89
N HIS A 220 17.18 5.89 22.24
CA HIS A 220 16.79 4.74 21.41
C HIS A 220 15.89 5.17 20.24
N SER A 221 16.17 4.70 19.03
CA SER A 221 15.33 5.03 17.88
C SER A 221 15.12 3.86 16.92
N PHE A 222 13.92 3.77 16.34
CA PHE A 222 13.58 2.76 15.33
C PHE A 222 12.43 3.23 14.43
N HIS A 223 12.31 2.60 13.27
CA HIS A 223 11.17 2.78 12.40
C HIS A 223 10.05 1.79 12.76
N THR A 224 8.79 2.19 12.65
CA THR A 224 7.64 1.33 13.01
C THR A 224 7.63 -0.04 12.33
N SER A 225 8.19 -0.17 11.13
CA SER A 225 8.33 -1.46 10.43
C SER A 225 9.50 -2.33 10.95
N ARG A 226 10.21 -1.87 11.95
CA ARG A 226 11.29 -2.57 12.66
C ARG A 226 11.08 -2.39 14.16
N TRP A 227 9.85 -2.69 14.63
CA TRP A 227 9.47 -2.44 16.02
C TRP A 227 10.32 -3.24 16.99
N ASP A 228 10.94 -2.55 17.93
CA ASP A 228 11.83 -3.14 18.93
C ASP A 228 11.07 -3.46 20.21
N TYR A 229 10.64 -4.70 20.34
CA TYR A 229 9.97 -5.21 21.55
C TYR A 229 10.91 -5.49 22.71
N ASP A 230 12.21 -5.69 22.45
CA ASP A 230 13.20 -5.84 23.51
C ASP A 230 13.34 -4.53 24.31
N TYR A 231 13.22 -3.40 23.62
CA TYR A 231 13.21 -2.09 24.25
C TYR A 231 11.84 -1.69 24.81
N THR A 232 10.79 -1.82 24.02
CA THR A 232 9.44 -1.35 24.40
C THR A 232 8.72 -2.28 25.36
N GLY A 233 9.11 -3.54 25.42
CA GLY A 233 8.31 -4.60 26.04
C GLY A 233 7.02 -4.84 25.27
N GLY A 234 6.17 -5.72 25.80
CA GLY A 234 4.85 -6.02 25.24
C GLY A 234 4.87 -6.88 23.98
N THR A 235 3.83 -6.75 23.19
CA THR A 235 3.61 -7.47 21.93
C THR A 235 2.87 -6.59 20.92
N SER A 236 2.58 -7.12 19.74
CA SER A 236 1.71 -6.46 18.76
C SER A 236 0.29 -6.16 19.27
N GLU A 237 -0.12 -6.74 20.40
CA GLU A 237 -1.37 -6.41 21.09
C GLU A 237 -1.22 -5.26 22.10
N GLY A 238 -0.03 -4.72 22.28
CA GLY A 238 0.27 -3.64 23.21
C GLY A 238 1.02 -4.07 24.46
N ASN A 239 0.62 -3.55 25.61
CA ASN A 239 1.24 -3.79 26.92
C ASN A 239 2.74 -3.43 26.94
N LEU A 240 3.09 -2.23 26.46
CA LEU A 240 4.46 -1.73 26.24
C LEU A 240 5.12 -1.34 27.58
N THR A 241 5.33 -2.29 28.46
CA THR A 241 5.80 -2.08 29.85
C THR A 241 7.19 -1.45 29.95
N GLY A 242 8.05 -1.65 28.94
CA GLY A 242 9.37 -1.03 28.85
C GLY A 242 9.33 0.49 28.69
N LEU A 243 8.17 1.07 28.34
CA LEU A 243 7.98 2.51 28.15
C LEU A 243 7.41 3.23 29.38
N ALA A 244 7.09 2.52 30.46
CA ALA A 244 6.40 3.08 31.63
C ALA A 244 7.14 4.23 32.33
N ASN A 245 8.45 4.33 32.16
CA ASN A 245 9.30 5.41 32.68
C ASN A 245 9.99 6.20 31.56
N LYS A 246 9.46 6.16 30.32
CA LYS A 246 10.06 6.78 29.15
C LYS A 246 9.19 7.89 28.58
N ARG A 247 9.86 8.95 28.10
CA ARG A 247 9.28 9.98 27.25
C ARG A 247 9.47 9.51 25.79
N VAL A 248 8.39 9.34 25.08
CA VAL A 248 8.40 8.80 23.71
C VAL A 248 7.98 9.89 22.73
N GLY A 249 8.75 10.08 21.66
CA GLY A 249 8.37 10.90 20.51
C GLY A 249 8.06 10.02 19.30
N ILE A 250 6.90 10.22 18.67
CA ILE A 250 6.57 9.59 17.39
C ILE A 250 6.42 10.66 16.31
N ILE A 251 7.16 10.52 15.20
CA ILE A 251 7.07 11.41 14.05
C ILE A 251 6.18 10.78 12.98
N GLY A 252 5.07 11.47 12.66
CA GLY A 252 4.09 11.04 11.68
C GLY A 252 2.73 10.68 12.28
N THR A 253 1.67 10.90 11.49
CA THR A 253 0.26 10.70 11.85
C THR A 253 -0.51 9.95 10.76
N GLY A 254 0.18 9.20 9.89
CA GLY A 254 -0.43 8.33 8.89
C GLY A 254 -1.01 7.05 9.50
N ALA A 255 -1.49 6.13 8.65
CA ALA A 255 -2.20 4.91 9.06
C ALA A 255 -1.47 4.09 10.13
N THR A 256 -0.14 3.99 10.04
CA THR A 256 0.68 3.28 11.05
C THR A 256 0.61 3.96 12.42
N ALA A 257 0.80 5.29 12.46
CA ALA A 257 0.74 6.04 13.71
C ALA A 257 -0.67 5.99 14.33
N VAL A 258 -1.71 6.07 13.48
CA VAL A 258 -3.11 5.96 13.93
C VAL A 258 -3.35 4.67 14.70
N GLN A 259 -2.71 3.57 14.30
CA GLN A 259 -2.85 2.27 14.96
C GLN A 259 -1.97 2.12 16.21
N CYS A 260 -0.72 2.62 16.21
CA CYS A 260 0.18 2.41 17.34
C CYS A 260 0.10 3.48 18.44
N VAL A 261 -0.36 4.69 18.15
CA VAL A 261 -0.49 5.80 19.13
C VAL A 261 -1.34 5.43 20.35
N PRO A 262 -2.49 4.73 20.24
CA PRO A 262 -3.25 4.28 21.40
C PRO A 262 -2.45 3.39 22.37
N HIS A 263 -1.66 2.48 21.84
CA HIS A 263 -0.80 1.59 22.62
C HIS A 263 0.40 2.32 23.24
N LEU A 264 0.98 3.26 22.51
CA LEU A 264 2.04 4.15 23.02
C LEU A 264 1.52 5.04 24.16
N GLY A 265 0.33 5.63 23.98
CA GLY A 265 -0.32 6.46 25.00
C GLY A 265 -0.68 5.67 26.25
N ALA A 266 -0.97 4.37 26.11
CA ALA A 266 -1.23 3.47 27.26
C ALA A 266 0.05 3.06 28.00
N GLY A 267 1.18 2.94 27.28
CA GLY A 267 2.43 2.38 27.82
C GLY A 267 3.46 3.41 28.26
N ALA A 268 3.55 4.57 27.62
CA ALA A 268 4.59 5.57 27.86
C ALA A 268 4.30 6.44 29.10
N GLN A 269 5.36 6.86 29.78
CA GLN A 269 5.26 7.89 30.81
C GLN A 269 4.71 9.21 30.23
N GLN A 270 5.27 9.61 29.08
CA GLN A 270 4.84 10.76 28.28
C GLN A 270 4.96 10.40 26.80
N LEU A 271 3.92 10.70 26.03
CA LEU A 271 3.93 10.55 24.57
C LEU A 271 3.80 11.93 23.90
N TYR A 272 4.72 12.22 22.98
CA TYR A 272 4.63 13.36 22.05
C TYR A 272 4.37 12.85 20.65
N VAL A 273 3.26 13.28 20.05
CA VAL A 273 2.88 12.94 18.67
C VAL A 273 3.14 14.14 17.77
N PHE A 274 4.18 14.06 16.94
CA PHE A 274 4.58 15.16 16.04
C PHE A 274 3.80 15.08 14.74
N GLN A 275 2.93 16.06 14.53
CA GLN A 275 2.00 16.13 13.42
C GLN A 275 2.40 17.21 12.41
N ARG A 276 2.56 16.79 11.14
CA ARG A 276 2.62 17.74 10.00
C ARG A 276 1.24 17.92 9.35
N THR A 277 0.50 16.85 9.21
CA THR A 277 -0.82 16.81 8.58
C THR A 277 -1.70 15.83 9.33
N PRO A 278 -2.87 16.22 9.84
CA PRO A 278 -3.80 15.29 10.48
C PRO A 278 -4.31 14.24 9.46
N SER A 279 -4.58 13.04 9.92
CA SER A 279 -5.28 12.02 9.13
C SER A 279 -6.79 12.14 9.29
N SER A 280 -7.55 11.74 8.26
CA SER A 280 -8.99 11.55 8.39
C SER A 280 -9.24 10.26 9.17
N ILE A 281 -9.94 10.35 10.29
CA ILE A 281 -10.17 9.21 11.19
C ILE A 281 -11.67 8.94 11.28
N ASP A 282 -12.11 7.91 10.61
CA ASP A 282 -13.49 7.45 10.66
C ASP A 282 -13.67 6.22 11.55
N VAL A 283 -14.91 5.79 11.73
CA VAL A 283 -15.28 4.66 12.58
C VAL A 283 -14.83 3.36 11.95
N ARG A 284 -14.22 2.48 12.74
CA ARG A 284 -13.82 1.13 12.31
C ARG A 284 -14.88 0.09 12.64
N ASN A 285 -15.44 0.15 13.85
CA ASN A 285 -16.49 -0.74 14.34
C ASN A 285 -16.13 -2.22 14.13
N ASN A 286 -14.98 -2.66 14.65
CA ASN A 286 -14.58 -4.06 14.57
C ASN A 286 -15.53 -4.94 15.39
N ARG A 287 -15.75 -6.18 14.94
CA ARG A 287 -16.60 -7.15 15.61
C ARG A 287 -16.11 -8.59 15.38
N PRO A 288 -16.37 -9.51 16.32
CA PRO A 288 -16.10 -10.93 16.10
C PRO A 288 -16.86 -11.46 14.88
N THR A 289 -16.29 -12.48 14.26
CA THR A 289 -16.96 -13.24 13.20
C THR A 289 -18.20 -13.94 13.78
N ASP A 290 -19.34 -13.76 13.10
CA ASP A 290 -20.56 -14.46 13.46
C ASP A 290 -20.48 -15.93 13.04
N PRO A 291 -20.53 -16.87 14.00
CA PRO A 291 -20.44 -18.30 13.70
C PRO A 291 -21.63 -18.82 12.86
N GLU A 292 -22.82 -18.22 13.01
CA GLU A 292 -24.00 -18.62 12.23
C GLU A 292 -23.76 -18.24 10.76
N TRP A 293 -23.38 -16.99 10.50
CA TRP A 293 -22.99 -16.55 9.16
C TRP A 293 -21.87 -17.42 8.57
N ALA A 294 -20.81 -17.68 9.33
CA ALA A 294 -19.70 -18.51 8.85
C ALA A 294 -20.13 -19.93 8.43
N SER A 295 -21.13 -20.49 9.12
CA SER A 295 -21.67 -21.81 8.79
C SER A 295 -22.53 -21.85 7.52
N THR A 296 -22.95 -20.69 7.01
CA THR A 296 -23.76 -20.58 5.77
C THR A 296 -22.92 -20.37 4.51
N LEU A 297 -21.61 -20.26 4.65
CA LEU A 297 -20.72 -20.00 3.51
C LEU A 297 -20.64 -21.21 2.56
N GLU A 298 -20.97 -20.98 1.30
CA GLU A 298 -20.91 -21.99 0.24
C GLU A 298 -19.68 -21.77 -0.66
N PRO A 299 -19.14 -22.79 -1.33
CA PRO A 299 -18.01 -22.64 -2.24
C PRO A 299 -18.18 -21.48 -3.23
N GLY A 300 -17.11 -20.70 -3.42
CA GLY A 300 -17.11 -19.48 -4.24
C GLY A 300 -17.56 -18.21 -3.47
N TRP A 301 -17.81 -18.31 -2.16
CA TRP A 301 -18.25 -17.18 -1.36
C TRP A 301 -17.24 -16.03 -1.32
N GLN A 302 -15.95 -16.36 -1.22
CA GLN A 302 -14.90 -15.35 -1.13
C GLN A 302 -14.77 -14.58 -2.45
N ARG A 303 -14.80 -15.27 -3.58
CA ARG A 303 -14.76 -14.65 -4.91
C ARG A 303 -15.95 -13.71 -5.10
N ARG A 304 -17.17 -14.16 -4.82
CA ARG A 304 -18.39 -13.33 -4.92
C ARG A 304 -18.31 -12.07 -4.07
N ARG A 305 -17.80 -12.22 -2.83
CA ARG A 305 -17.65 -11.09 -1.91
C ARG A 305 -16.58 -10.10 -2.38
N ASN A 306 -15.47 -10.58 -2.92
CA ASN A 306 -14.43 -9.76 -3.55
C ASN A 306 -14.94 -8.98 -4.76
N GLU A 307 -15.68 -9.63 -5.65
CA GLU A 307 -16.26 -9.00 -6.85
C GLU A 307 -17.26 -7.90 -6.45
N ASN A 308 -18.13 -8.16 -5.47
CA ASN A 308 -19.09 -7.19 -4.92
C ASN A 308 -18.36 -5.95 -4.34
N PHE A 309 -17.43 -6.17 -3.41
CA PHE A 309 -16.64 -5.08 -2.82
C PHE A 309 -15.91 -4.25 -3.89
N THR A 310 -15.31 -4.92 -4.85
CA THR A 310 -14.57 -4.28 -5.94
C THR A 310 -15.48 -3.45 -6.85
N ASN A 311 -16.70 -3.92 -7.13
CA ASN A 311 -17.71 -3.15 -7.86
C ASN A 311 -18.07 -1.87 -7.09
N LEU A 312 -18.46 -2.01 -5.83
CA LEU A 312 -18.91 -0.89 -5.00
C LEU A 312 -17.82 0.17 -4.81
N THR A 313 -16.61 -0.25 -4.50
CA THR A 313 -15.47 0.67 -4.29
C THR A 313 -14.92 1.29 -5.58
N SER A 314 -15.33 0.78 -6.75
CA SER A 314 -15.06 1.37 -8.06
C SER A 314 -16.20 2.26 -8.57
N GLY A 315 -17.22 2.52 -7.76
CA GLY A 315 -18.37 3.34 -8.14
C GLY A 315 -19.35 2.63 -9.07
N MET A 316 -19.26 1.33 -9.24
CA MET A 316 -20.21 0.53 -10.00
C MET A 316 -21.41 0.18 -9.11
N PHE A 317 -22.59 0.06 -9.73
CA PHE A 317 -23.77 -0.36 -9.00
C PHE A 317 -23.74 -1.87 -8.73
N ASP A 318 -24.05 -2.23 -7.48
CA ASP A 318 -24.46 -3.59 -7.11
C ASP A 318 -25.78 -3.52 -6.34
N SER A 319 -26.57 -4.59 -6.37
CA SER A 319 -27.88 -4.65 -5.71
C SER A 319 -27.76 -4.80 -4.19
N GLU A 320 -26.64 -5.23 -3.71
CA GLU A 320 -26.35 -5.53 -2.30
C GLU A 320 -24.94 -5.07 -1.94
N ASP A 321 -24.71 -4.62 -0.71
CA ASP A 321 -23.39 -4.43 -0.12
C ASP A 321 -23.10 -5.58 0.86
N LEU A 322 -22.33 -6.55 0.42
CA LEU A 322 -21.98 -7.72 1.23
C LEU A 322 -20.99 -7.39 2.35
N VAL A 323 -20.21 -6.32 2.20
CA VAL A 323 -19.14 -5.95 3.15
C VAL A 323 -19.65 -4.93 4.17
N ASN A 324 -20.33 -3.90 3.70
CA ASN A 324 -20.90 -2.82 4.52
C ASN A 324 -19.86 -2.27 5.51
N ASP A 325 -18.87 -1.57 5.00
CA ASP A 325 -17.79 -0.94 5.76
C ASP A 325 -17.55 0.51 5.33
N GLY A 326 -16.59 1.18 5.98
CA GLY A 326 -16.25 2.56 5.67
C GLY A 326 -15.78 2.77 4.21
N TRP A 327 -15.18 1.77 3.57
CA TRP A 327 -14.78 1.87 2.17
C TRP A 327 -15.97 1.87 1.22
N THR A 328 -16.94 0.98 1.43
CA THR A 328 -18.16 0.92 0.62
C THR A 328 -19.06 2.10 0.91
N GLU A 329 -19.10 2.60 2.18
CA GLU A 329 -19.86 3.77 2.58
C GLU A 329 -19.40 5.05 1.86
N ILE A 330 -18.09 5.31 1.81
CA ILE A 330 -17.55 6.53 1.16
C ILE A 330 -18.03 6.63 -0.28
N ILE A 331 -17.84 5.55 -1.05
CA ILE A 331 -18.25 5.53 -2.46
C ILE A 331 -19.76 5.45 -2.60
N GLY A 332 -20.45 4.70 -1.72
CA GLY A 332 -21.89 4.60 -1.67
C GLY A 332 -22.57 5.95 -1.48
N ASN A 333 -22.05 6.78 -0.60
CA ASN A 333 -22.56 8.14 -0.36
C ASN A 333 -22.39 9.05 -1.58
N LEU A 334 -21.24 8.98 -2.28
CA LEU A 334 -21.03 9.69 -3.54
C LEU A 334 -22.06 9.29 -4.59
N MET A 335 -22.33 8.00 -4.73
CA MET A 335 -23.27 7.46 -5.71
C MET A 335 -24.75 7.74 -5.33
N LEU A 336 -25.09 7.71 -4.05
CA LEU A 336 -26.42 8.04 -3.56
C LEU A 336 -26.78 9.51 -3.84
N ARG A 337 -25.83 10.42 -3.59
CA ARG A 337 -26.04 11.83 -3.91
C ARG A 337 -26.21 12.04 -5.41
N ALA A 338 -25.34 11.46 -6.22
CA ALA A 338 -25.47 11.53 -7.67
C ALA A 338 -26.85 11.09 -8.16
N ARG A 339 -27.44 10.06 -7.56
CA ARG A 339 -28.79 9.58 -7.89
C ARG A 339 -29.88 10.55 -7.44
N LYS A 340 -29.79 11.13 -6.23
CA LYS A 340 -30.75 12.13 -5.74
C LYS A 340 -30.84 13.36 -6.65
N GLU A 341 -29.74 13.75 -7.25
CA GLU A 341 -29.64 14.90 -8.16
C GLU A 341 -29.98 14.57 -9.63
N GLY A 342 -30.65 13.44 -9.90
CA GLY A 342 -31.12 13.08 -11.24
C GLY A 342 -30.23 12.10 -12.00
N GLY A 343 -29.28 11.50 -11.31
CA GLY A 343 -28.33 10.55 -11.86
C GLY A 343 -26.97 11.23 -12.21
N LEU A 344 -25.96 10.40 -12.41
CA LEU A 344 -24.72 10.86 -13.01
C LEU A 344 -25.06 11.19 -14.48
N GLY A 345 -25.23 12.48 -14.77
CA GLY A 345 -25.30 12.97 -16.15
C GLY A 345 -24.04 12.60 -16.91
N THR A 346 -24.02 12.89 -18.19
CA THR A 346 -22.82 12.68 -19.05
C THR A 346 -21.86 13.87 -19.00
N ASP A 347 -22.22 14.94 -18.29
CA ASP A 347 -21.39 16.14 -18.16
C ASP A 347 -20.34 15.95 -17.04
N PRO A 348 -19.03 15.87 -17.37
CA PRO A 348 -17.98 15.67 -16.40
C PRO A 348 -17.87 16.79 -15.34
N GLU A 349 -18.24 18.02 -15.68
CA GLU A 349 -18.18 19.17 -14.75
C GLU A 349 -19.28 19.05 -13.68
N GLN A 350 -20.49 18.65 -14.09
CA GLN A 350 -21.58 18.40 -13.16
C GLN A 350 -21.26 17.22 -12.23
N ILE A 351 -20.73 16.11 -12.77
CA ILE A 351 -20.30 14.96 -11.99
C ILE A 351 -19.23 15.40 -10.97
N GLY A 352 -18.25 16.19 -11.41
CA GLY A 352 -17.19 16.70 -10.54
C GLY A 352 -17.72 17.49 -9.35
N THR A 353 -18.72 18.35 -9.59
CA THR A 353 -19.38 19.14 -8.54
C THR A 353 -20.14 18.27 -7.54
N ILE A 354 -20.92 17.30 -8.01
CA ILE A 354 -21.65 16.35 -7.15
C ILE A 354 -20.69 15.58 -6.25
N VAL A 355 -19.62 15.04 -6.82
CA VAL A 355 -18.59 14.28 -6.09
C VAL A 355 -17.88 15.18 -5.07
N GLU A 356 -17.61 16.44 -5.41
CA GLU A 356 -16.96 17.37 -4.48
C GLU A 356 -17.84 17.70 -3.28
N VAL A 357 -19.12 17.99 -3.50
CA VAL A 357 -20.04 18.30 -2.41
C VAL A 357 -20.25 17.10 -1.48
N ALA A 358 -20.40 15.89 -2.04
CA ALA A 358 -20.49 14.67 -1.23
C ALA A 358 -19.23 14.41 -0.39
N ASP A 359 -18.05 14.71 -0.96
CA ASP A 359 -16.77 14.66 -0.24
C ASP A 359 -16.75 15.67 0.93
N PHE A 360 -17.20 16.90 0.72
CA PHE A 360 -17.29 17.92 1.77
C PHE A 360 -18.20 17.50 2.92
N GLU A 361 -19.37 16.92 2.61
CA GLU A 361 -20.29 16.37 3.61
C GLU A 361 -19.63 15.29 4.44
N LYS A 362 -18.99 14.31 3.79
CA LYS A 362 -18.28 13.24 4.50
C LYS A 362 -17.14 13.79 5.36
N MET A 363 -16.36 14.73 4.84
CA MET A 363 -15.26 15.33 5.61
C MET A 363 -15.75 16.21 6.75
N ASN A 364 -16.94 16.84 6.64
CA ASN A 364 -17.59 17.52 7.77
C ASN A 364 -17.98 16.52 8.86
N GLN A 365 -18.54 15.36 8.52
CA GLN A 365 -18.83 14.29 9.48
C GLN A 365 -17.57 13.82 10.21
N VAL A 366 -16.46 13.60 9.47
CA VAL A 366 -15.18 13.21 10.06
C VAL A 366 -14.66 14.29 11.02
N ARG A 367 -14.80 15.59 10.69
CA ARG A 367 -14.39 16.70 11.57
C ARG A 367 -15.30 16.83 12.80
N SER A 368 -16.61 16.67 12.65
CA SER A 368 -17.55 16.65 13.79
C SER A 368 -17.22 15.54 14.77
N ARG A 369 -16.86 14.35 14.26
CA ARG A 369 -16.42 13.25 15.12
C ARG A 369 -15.21 13.60 15.99
N VAL A 370 -14.29 14.44 15.48
CA VAL A 370 -13.16 14.93 16.29
C VAL A 370 -13.65 15.80 17.44
N ASP A 371 -14.58 16.73 17.19
CA ASP A 371 -15.15 17.61 18.22
C ASP A 371 -15.95 16.82 19.27
N ASP A 372 -16.65 15.77 18.86
CA ASP A 372 -17.44 14.93 19.76
C ASP A 372 -16.56 14.11 20.74
N ILE A 373 -15.32 13.79 20.34
CA ILE A 373 -14.46 12.87 21.08
C ILE A 373 -13.35 13.58 21.83
N VAL A 374 -12.68 14.56 21.22
CA VAL A 374 -11.50 15.21 21.79
C VAL A 374 -11.92 16.40 22.64
N THR A 375 -11.60 16.35 23.93
CA THR A 375 -12.14 17.30 24.93
C THR A 375 -11.42 18.65 24.96
N ASP A 376 -10.12 18.69 24.60
CA ASP A 376 -9.38 19.96 24.50
C ASP A 376 -9.63 20.61 23.13
N PRO A 377 -10.25 21.81 23.07
CA PRO A 377 -10.62 22.43 21.79
C PRO A 377 -9.44 22.72 20.87
N ALA A 378 -8.26 23.03 21.42
CA ALA A 378 -7.07 23.32 20.60
C ALA A 378 -6.54 22.04 19.94
N THR A 379 -6.49 20.94 20.68
CA THR A 379 -6.13 19.62 20.16
C THR A 379 -7.17 19.12 19.16
N ALA A 380 -8.46 19.31 19.42
CA ALA A 380 -9.54 18.96 18.51
C ALA A 380 -9.39 19.69 17.16
N GLU A 381 -9.19 21.02 17.18
CA GLU A 381 -8.99 21.78 15.93
C GLU A 381 -7.74 21.31 15.16
N ALA A 382 -6.63 21.02 15.85
CA ALA A 382 -5.41 20.54 15.23
C ALA A 382 -5.54 19.14 14.60
N LEU A 383 -6.44 18.30 15.09
CA LEU A 383 -6.70 16.96 14.56
C LEU A 383 -7.69 16.94 13.39
N LYS A 384 -8.34 18.06 13.05
CA LYS A 384 -9.30 18.11 11.93
C LYS A 384 -8.60 18.06 10.58
N PRO A 385 -8.97 17.12 9.69
CA PRO A 385 -8.42 17.07 8.33
C PRO A 385 -9.09 18.12 7.44
N TRP A 386 -8.32 19.08 6.93
CA TRP A 386 -8.75 20.11 6.00
C TRP A 386 -8.25 19.83 4.61
N TYR A 387 -8.74 18.73 4.02
CA TYR A 387 -8.46 18.27 2.66
C TYR A 387 -9.55 17.30 2.19
N ARG A 388 -9.62 17.04 0.90
CA ARG A 388 -10.55 16.06 0.33
C ARG A 388 -10.13 14.64 0.69
N GLN A 389 -11.08 13.77 0.94
CA GLN A 389 -10.86 12.45 1.57
C GLN A 389 -9.77 11.61 0.87
N PHE A 390 -9.81 11.51 -0.46
CA PHE A 390 -8.82 10.73 -1.22
C PHE A 390 -7.52 11.48 -1.53
N CYS A 391 -7.31 12.67 -0.98
CA CYS A 391 -5.99 13.31 -1.00
C CYS A 391 -4.95 12.53 -0.18
N LYS A 392 -5.41 11.83 0.86
CA LYS A 392 -4.61 10.91 1.68
C LYS A 392 -5.40 9.61 1.88
N ARG A 393 -4.71 8.56 2.27
CA ARG A 393 -5.38 7.30 2.61
C ARG A 393 -6.37 7.52 3.76
N PRO A 394 -7.67 7.24 3.59
CA PRO A 394 -8.63 7.23 4.69
C PRO A 394 -8.21 6.24 5.78
N CYS A 395 -8.38 6.62 7.04
CA CYS A 395 -8.10 5.78 8.19
C CYS A 395 -9.39 5.52 8.98
N PHE A 396 -9.50 4.31 9.54
CA PHE A 396 -10.63 3.87 10.34
C PHE A 396 -10.11 3.37 11.68
N HIS A 397 -10.47 4.07 12.77
CA HIS A 397 -9.98 3.69 14.10
C HIS A 397 -10.87 4.26 15.21
N ASP A 398 -11.16 3.45 16.23
CA ASP A 398 -12.06 3.85 17.31
C ASP A 398 -11.30 4.46 18.52
N ASP A 399 -10.03 4.10 18.74
CA ASP A 399 -9.26 4.50 19.93
C ASP A 399 -8.26 5.64 19.70
N TYR A 400 -7.97 6.01 18.44
CA TYR A 400 -6.95 7.04 18.15
C TYR A 400 -7.33 8.42 18.70
N LEU A 401 -8.51 8.91 18.40
CA LEU A 401 -8.98 10.21 18.86
C LEU A 401 -9.12 10.26 20.40
N PRO A 402 -9.74 9.25 21.08
CA PRO A 402 -9.82 9.24 22.55
C PRO A 402 -8.46 9.25 23.25
N THR A 403 -7.40 8.78 22.58
CA THR A 403 -6.05 8.76 23.15
C THR A 403 -5.54 10.16 23.49
N PHE A 404 -5.92 11.18 22.74
CA PHE A 404 -5.52 12.56 23.00
C PHE A 404 -6.20 13.21 24.23
N ASN A 405 -7.17 12.55 24.85
CA ASN A 405 -7.75 12.96 26.14
C ASN A 405 -6.92 12.45 27.33
N ARG A 406 -5.88 11.64 27.11
CA ARG A 406 -5.01 11.13 28.17
C ARG A 406 -4.04 12.22 28.63
N PRO A 407 -3.82 12.40 29.95
CA PRO A 407 -2.96 13.48 30.47
C PRO A 407 -1.47 13.33 30.11
N ASN A 408 -1.05 12.13 29.73
CA ASN A 408 0.32 11.81 29.30
C ASN A 408 0.51 11.80 27.79
N VAL A 409 -0.44 12.29 27.01
CA VAL A 409 -0.35 12.36 25.54
C VAL A 409 -0.47 13.81 25.10
N THR A 410 0.52 14.26 24.35
CA THR A 410 0.58 15.62 23.82
C THR A 410 0.66 15.57 22.31
N LEU A 411 -0.29 16.19 21.62
CA LEU A 411 -0.19 16.47 20.20
C LEU A 411 0.74 17.68 20.01
N VAL A 412 1.78 17.52 19.22
CA VAL A 412 2.65 18.60 18.77
C VAL A 412 2.32 18.90 17.32
N ASP A 413 1.33 19.77 17.11
CA ASP A 413 1.01 20.24 15.77
C ASP A 413 2.06 21.23 15.28
N THR A 414 2.68 20.95 14.15
CA THR A 414 3.75 21.76 13.57
C THR A 414 3.24 22.79 12.57
N GLY A 415 1.93 23.00 12.48
CA GLY A 415 1.32 23.94 11.54
C GLY A 415 1.60 23.64 10.06
N GLY A 416 1.96 22.39 9.74
CA GLY A 416 2.29 21.96 8.38
C GLY A 416 3.79 21.97 8.05
N HIS A 417 4.64 22.58 8.87
CA HIS A 417 6.08 22.71 8.60
C HIS A 417 6.88 21.43 8.90
N GLY A 418 6.37 20.58 9.80
CA GLY A 418 7.08 19.39 10.28
C GLY A 418 8.07 19.70 11.41
N VAL A 419 8.83 18.68 11.79
CA VAL A 419 9.91 18.80 12.80
C VAL A 419 11.07 19.60 12.23
N GLU A 420 11.60 20.54 13.02
CA GLU A 420 12.69 21.44 12.59
C GLU A 420 14.05 20.76 12.61
N ARG A 421 14.36 20.07 13.70
CA ARG A 421 15.60 19.30 13.87
C ARG A 421 15.49 18.27 14.99
N ILE A 422 16.38 17.31 14.93
CA ILE A 422 16.63 16.34 16.01
C ILE A 422 17.92 16.77 16.71
N THR A 423 17.94 16.66 18.02
CA THR A 423 19.10 16.94 18.89
C THR A 423 19.56 15.68 19.59
N PRO A 424 20.73 15.66 20.25
CA PRO A 424 21.14 14.51 21.05
C PRO A 424 20.12 14.09 22.11
N LYS A 425 19.27 14.99 22.59
CA LYS A 425 18.31 14.74 23.68
C LYS A 425 16.84 14.74 23.27
N GLY A 426 16.52 15.14 22.05
CA GLY A 426 15.11 15.25 21.70
C GLY A 426 14.81 15.79 20.32
N ILE A 427 13.63 16.39 20.20
CA ILE A 427 13.05 16.89 18.95
C ILE A 427 12.69 18.35 19.13
N VAL A 428 13.08 19.19 18.18
CA VAL A 428 12.69 20.61 18.14
C VAL A 428 11.56 20.80 17.13
N ALA A 429 10.45 21.36 17.61
CA ALA A 429 9.31 21.76 16.80
C ALA A 429 8.71 23.06 17.34
N ASN A 430 8.32 23.98 16.46
CA ASN A 430 7.79 25.32 16.81
C ASN A 430 8.74 26.10 17.76
N GLY A 431 10.06 25.94 17.60
CA GLY A 431 11.07 26.58 18.44
C GLY A 431 11.22 25.97 19.84
N VAL A 432 10.47 24.92 20.18
CA VAL A 432 10.51 24.25 21.49
C VAL A 432 11.22 22.90 21.35
N GLU A 433 12.14 22.60 22.28
CA GLU A 433 12.78 21.30 22.39
C GLU A 433 11.98 20.39 23.32
N TYR A 434 11.59 19.23 22.81
CA TYR A 434 10.91 18.17 23.54
C TYR A 434 11.94 17.07 23.85
N GLU A 435 12.36 16.99 25.11
CA GLU A 435 13.26 15.92 25.54
C GLU A 435 12.56 14.58 25.53
N ILE A 436 13.17 13.57 24.90
CA ILE A 436 12.66 12.21 24.76
C ILE A 436 13.75 11.17 25.03
N ASP A 437 13.33 9.98 25.43
CA ASP A 437 14.19 8.82 25.66
C ASP A 437 14.11 7.82 24.51
N CYS A 438 13.00 7.88 23.73
CA CYS A 438 12.75 7.01 22.58
C CYS A 438 12.15 7.81 21.42
N LEU A 439 12.69 7.63 20.22
CA LEU A 439 12.23 8.23 18.98
C LEU A 439 11.72 7.17 18.01
N ILE A 440 10.44 7.27 17.61
CA ILE A 440 9.80 6.33 16.70
C ILE A 440 9.47 7.04 15.38
N TYR A 441 9.96 6.49 14.26
CA TYR A 441 9.64 6.98 12.93
C TYR A 441 8.44 6.25 12.35
N ALA A 442 7.29 6.93 12.23
CA ALA A 442 6.10 6.48 11.52
C ALA A 442 5.99 7.20 10.16
N THR A 443 7.10 7.27 9.45
CA THR A 443 7.31 8.13 8.27
C THR A 443 7.09 7.44 6.94
N GLY A 444 6.64 6.17 6.96
CA GLY A 444 6.21 5.42 5.79
C GLY A 444 7.35 4.75 5.03
N PHE A 445 7.12 4.51 3.73
CA PHE A 445 7.94 3.65 2.89
C PHE A 445 8.26 4.32 1.55
N GLU A 446 9.26 3.78 0.85
CA GLU A 446 9.63 4.17 -0.52
C GLU A 446 8.55 3.69 -1.52
N VAL A 447 7.40 4.36 -1.57
CA VAL A 447 6.25 3.97 -2.41
C VAL A 447 6.25 4.66 -3.77
N GLY A 448 6.56 5.95 -3.81
CA GLY A 448 6.51 6.79 -5.02
C GLY A 448 7.85 7.02 -5.71
N THR A 449 8.87 6.23 -5.39
CA THR A 449 10.24 6.35 -5.91
C THR A 449 10.50 5.38 -7.07
N ASP A 450 11.62 5.55 -7.77
CA ASP A 450 12.04 4.69 -8.86
C ASP A 450 12.14 3.23 -8.44
N TYR A 451 12.00 2.31 -9.40
CA TYR A 451 11.94 0.89 -9.12
C TYR A 451 13.16 0.39 -8.31
N ALA A 452 14.37 0.76 -8.74
CA ALA A 452 15.59 0.33 -8.05
C ALA A 452 15.68 0.86 -6.62
N ARG A 453 15.31 2.11 -6.36
CA ARG A 453 15.26 2.68 -5.01
C ARG A 453 14.23 1.97 -4.14
N ARG A 454 13.07 1.65 -4.70
CA ARG A 454 11.99 0.95 -3.98
C ARG A 454 12.32 -0.51 -3.70
N SER A 455 12.91 -1.22 -4.66
CA SER A 455 13.29 -2.64 -4.51
C SER A 455 14.60 -2.84 -3.74
N GLY A 456 15.53 -1.89 -3.84
CA GLY A 456 16.86 -1.96 -3.24
C GLY A 456 17.94 -2.50 -4.20
N TYR A 457 17.58 -2.81 -5.44
CA TYR A 457 18.48 -3.30 -6.49
C TYR A 457 17.94 -2.94 -7.88
N GLU A 458 18.82 -2.97 -8.88
CA GLU A 458 18.47 -2.74 -10.28
C GLU A 458 18.16 -4.07 -10.99
N VAL A 459 17.34 -3.99 -12.05
CA VAL A 459 17.05 -5.11 -12.95
C VAL A 459 17.61 -4.78 -14.33
N HIS A 460 18.55 -5.59 -14.79
CA HIS A 460 19.23 -5.44 -16.07
C HIS A 460 18.65 -6.41 -17.09
N GLY A 461 17.93 -5.87 -18.07
CA GLY A 461 17.32 -6.63 -19.16
C GLY A 461 18.26 -6.91 -20.33
N SER A 462 17.69 -7.19 -21.50
CA SER A 462 18.41 -7.39 -22.75
C SER A 462 19.22 -6.13 -23.10
N ASP A 463 20.39 -6.32 -23.74
CA ASP A 463 21.27 -5.24 -24.20
C ASP A 463 21.69 -4.25 -23.09
N GLY A 464 21.62 -4.67 -21.81
CA GLY A 464 22.01 -3.87 -20.67
C GLY A 464 21.02 -2.75 -20.29
N VAL A 465 19.83 -2.74 -20.87
CA VAL A 465 18.77 -1.78 -20.48
C VAL A 465 18.33 -2.06 -19.05
N THR A 466 18.26 -1.02 -18.21
CA THR A 466 17.77 -1.16 -16.84
C THR A 466 16.28 -0.82 -16.75
N ILE A 467 15.57 -1.40 -15.75
CA ILE A 467 14.16 -1.06 -15.56
C ILE A 467 13.98 0.42 -15.18
N THR A 468 14.92 0.99 -14.43
CA THR A 468 14.93 2.40 -14.08
C THR A 468 15.07 3.27 -15.33
N SER A 469 15.98 2.93 -16.26
CA SER A 469 16.14 3.67 -17.52
C SER A 469 14.95 3.49 -18.45
N LYS A 470 14.40 2.27 -18.56
CA LYS A 470 13.22 1.97 -19.39
C LYS A 470 11.99 2.77 -18.95
N TRP A 471 11.80 2.92 -17.63
CA TRP A 471 10.65 3.62 -17.07
C TRP A 471 10.93 5.08 -16.68
N ALA A 472 12.09 5.63 -17.12
CA ALA A 472 12.45 7.01 -16.84
C ALA A 472 11.39 8.01 -17.33
N GLU A 473 10.75 7.75 -18.47
CA GLU A 473 9.66 8.57 -19.04
C GLU A 473 8.24 8.07 -18.67
N GLY A 474 8.12 7.17 -17.69
CA GLY A 474 6.88 6.56 -17.22
C GLY A 474 6.89 5.06 -17.41
N VAL A 475 6.05 4.38 -16.63
CA VAL A 475 5.90 2.92 -16.70
C VAL A 475 5.45 2.51 -18.10
N SER A 476 6.09 1.50 -18.67
CA SER A 476 5.76 0.93 -19.97
C SER A 476 5.70 -0.58 -19.84
N THR A 477 4.49 -1.13 -19.97
CA THR A 477 4.22 -2.56 -19.83
C THR A 477 3.16 -3.02 -20.83
N PHE A 478 3.02 -4.33 -20.96
CA PHE A 478 1.84 -4.98 -21.51
C PHE A 478 1.11 -5.72 -20.40
N HIS A 479 -0.19 -5.50 -20.25
CA HIS A 479 -1.06 -6.01 -19.19
C HIS A 479 -0.61 -5.67 -17.74
N GLY A 480 0.34 -4.74 -17.56
CA GLY A 480 0.91 -4.43 -16.24
C GLY A 480 1.95 -5.43 -15.73
N PHE A 481 2.29 -6.47 -16.48
CA PHE A 481 3.20 -7.55 -16.06
C PHE A 481 4.49 -7.63 -16.85
N PHE A 482 4.40 -7.43 -18.17
CA PHE A 482 5.53 -7.60 -19.08
C PHE A 482 6.09 -6.23 -19.48
N SER A 483 7.39 -6.11 -19.60
CA SER A 483 8.03 -4.93 -20.16
C SER A 483 9.02 -5.36 -21.24
N ARG A 484 8.96 -4.72 -22.42
CA ARG A 484 9.87 -5.02 -23.53
C ARG A 484 11.31 -4.71 -23.16
N GLY A 485 12.22 -5.60 -23.47
CA GLY A 485 13.60 -5.57 -23.01
C GLY A 485 13.85 -6.42 -21.76
N PHE A 486 12.77 -7.00 -21.15
CA PHE A 486 12.85 -7.83 -19.97
C PHE A 486 12.16 -9.18 -20.21
N PRO A 487 12.75 -10.04 -21.08
CA PRO A 487 12.12 -11.31 -21.43
C PRO A 487 11.94 -12.20 -20.21
N ASN A 488 10.86 -13.00 -20.19
CA ASN A 488 10.55 -13.94 -19.11
C ASN A 488 10.43 -13.30 -17.71
N CYS A 489 10.24 -11.98 -17.61
CA CYS A 489 10.10 -11.22 -16.37
C CYS A 489 8.65 -10.81 -16.17
N PHE A 490 8.10 -11.14 -15.01
CA PHE A 490 6.75 -10.78 -14.59
C PHE A 490 6.79 -9.82 -13.42
N ILE A 491 6.30 -8.60 -13.61
CA ILE A 491 6.31 -7.56 -12.58
C ILE A 491 4.95 -7.52 -11.90
N VAL A 492 4.91 -7.90 -10.63
CA VAL A 492 3.70 -7.85 -9.80
C VAL A 492 3.54 -6.45 -9.21
N SER A 493 2.63 -5.67 -9.76
CA SER A 493 2.41 -4.28 -9.33
C SER A 493 0.98 -3.81 -9.61
N THR A 494 0.66 -2.57 -9.21
CA THR A 494 -0.61 -1.90 -9.55
C THR A 494 -0.51 -0.99 -10.76
N ALA A 495 0.71 -0.66 -11.19
CA ALA A 495 0.92 0.20 -12.35
C ALA A 495 0.44 -0.51 -13.62
N GLN A 496 -0.39 0.18 -14.39
CA GLN A 496 -0.97 -0.30 -15.65
C GLN A 496 -1.73 -1.64 -15.54
N SER A 497 -2.13 -2.03 -14.33
CA SER A 497 -2.92 -3.22 -14.05
C SER A 497 -4.22 -2.88 -13.29
N GLY A 498 -5.01 -3.88 -12.87
CA GLY A 498 -6.17 -3.65 -12.01
C GLY A 498 -5.75 -3.15 -10.63
N PHE A 499 -6.47 -2.14 -10.14
CA PHE A 499 -6.29 -1.63 -8.78
C PHE A 499 -7.60 -1.70 -8.00
N SER A 500 -7.56 -2.28 -6.81
CA SER A 500 -8.63 -2.27 -5.81
C SER A 500 -8.03 -1.91 -4.45
N VAL A 501 -8.82 -1.29 -3.58
CA VAL A 501 -8.42 -1.09 -2.17
C VAL A 501 -8.18 -2.43 -1.46
N ASN A 502 -8.82 -3.50 -1.94
CA ASN A 502 -8.48 -4.87 -1.59
C ASN A 502 -7.33 -5.39 -2.48
N PHE A 503 -6.13 -4.97 -2.13
CA PHE A 503 -4.92 -5.25 -2.89
C PHE A 503 -4.64 -6.75 -3.11
N PRO A 504 -4.78 -7.64 -2.09
CA PRO A 504 -4.53 -9.07 -2.25
C PRO A 504 -5.41 -9.76 -3.30
N HIS A 505 -6.65 -9.29 -3.51
CA HIS A 505 -7.51 -9.81 -4.58
C HIS A 505 -6.86 -9.61 -5.96
N MET A 506 -6.35 -8.40 -6.23
CA MET A 506 -5.67 -8.13 -7.50
C MET A 506 -4.36 -8.91 -7.65
N LEU A 507 -3.62 -9.11 -6.56
CA LEU A 507 -2.40 -9.93 -6.59
C LEU A 507 -2.72 -11.39 -6.94
N ASN A 508 -3.85 -11.93 -6.45
CA ASN A 508 -4.29 -13.28 -6.81
C ASN A 508 -4.63 -13.41 -8.30
N GLU A 509 -5.35 -12.44 -8.87
CA GLU A 509 -5.68 -12.44 -10.29
C GLU A 509 -4.41 -12.31 -11.17
N GLN A 510 -3.43 -11.53 -10.73
CA GLN A 510 -2.12 -11.45 -11.35
C GLN A 510 -1.38 -12.79 -11.29
N ALA A 511 -1.37 -13.43 -10.13
CA ALA A 511 -0.73 -14.73 -9.93
C ALA A 511 -1.34 -15.84 -10.82
N ILE A 512 -2.66 -15.87 -10.95
CA ILE A 512 -3.37 -16.77 -11.87
C ILE A 512 -2.90 -16.56 -13.32
N HIS A 513 -2.79 -15.30 -13.74
CA HIS A 513 -2.34 -14.97 -15.10
C HIS A 513 -0.89 -15.38 -15.34
N ILE A 514 0.01 -15.06 -14.41
CA ILE A 514 1.44 -15.43 -14.47
C ILE A 514 1.60 -16.95 -14.53
N ALA A 515 0.92 -17.69 -13.67
CA ALA A 515 0.99 -19.14 -13.64
C ALA A 515 0.50 -19.76 -14.95
N HIS A 516 -0.56 -19.22 -15.56
CA HIS A 516 -1.07 -19.67 -16.87
C HIS A 516 -0.02 -19.49 -17.97
N VAL A 517 0.63 -18.33 -18.05
CA VAL A 517 1.65 -18.05 -19.08
C VAL A 517 2.88 -18.94 -18.88
N ILE A 518 3.37 -19.09 -17.65
CA ILE A 518 4.52 -19.96 -17.35
C ILE A 518 4.21 -21.42 -17.64
N LYS A 519 3.01 -21.88 -17.30
CA LYS A 519 2.58 -23.26 -17.60
C LYS A 519 2.58 -23.53 -19.11
N HIS A 520 1.95 -22.67 -19.90
CA HIS A 520 1.95 -22.77 -21.35
C HIS A 520 3.37 -22.80 -21.93
N ALA A 521 4.23 -21.87 -21.49
CA ALA A 521 5.61 -21.82 -21.95
C ALA A 521 6.41 -23.06 -21.59
N THR A 522 6.07 -23.69 -20.46
CA THR A 522 6.69 -24.95 -20.03
C THR A 522 6.26 -26.10 -20.90
N ASP A 523 4.96 -26.22 -21.16
CA ASP A 523 4.39 -27.30 -21.96
C ASP A 523 4.85 -27.25 -23.43
N GLU A 524 4.98 -26.04 -23.98
CA GLU A 524 5.37 -25.81 -25.38
C GLU A 524 6.88 -25.64 -25.61
N ALA A 525 7.70 -25.81 -24.55
CA ALA A 525 9.16 -25.62 -24.58
C ALA A 525 9.59 -24.22 -25.08
N ILE A 526 8.79 -23.19 -24.82
CA ILE A 526 9.08 -21.78 -25.17
C ILE A 526 10.17 -21.26 -24.24
N THR A 527 11.29 -20.80 -24.79
CA THR A 527 12.44 -20.35 -24.00
C THR A 527 12.46 -18.83 -23.75
N ARG A 528 11.77 -18.04 -24.57
CA ARG A 528 11.70 -16.58 -24.44
C ARG A 528 10.26 -16.11 -24.67
N ILE A 529 9.78 -15.28 -23.78
CA ILE A 529 8.49 -14.58 -23.84
C ILE A 529 8.77 -13.09 -23.64
N GLU A 530 8.26 -12.27 -24.52
CA GLU A 530 8.42 -10.83 -24.45
C GLU A 530 7.21 -10.14 -25.09
N PRO A 531 6.74 -8.98 -24.63
CA PRO A 531 5.70 -8.25 -25.35
C PRO A 531 6.25 -7.69 -26.67
N SER A 532 5.43 -7.71 -27.73
CA SER A 532 5.76 -7.00 -28.94
C SER A 532 5.81 -5.48 -28.67
N GLU A 533 6.60 -4.75 -29.46
CA GLU A 533 6.68 -3.28 -29.32
C GLU A 533 5.31 -2.63 -29.48
N GLN A 534 4.52 -3.11 -30.44
CA GLN A 534 3.18 -2.60 -30.70
C GLN A 534 2.22 -2.89 -29.54
N ALA A 535 2.25 -4.09 -28.96
CA ALA A 535 1.37 -4.43 -27.84
C ALA A 535 1.68 -3.63 -26.58
N GLU A 536 2.97 -3.42 -26.27
CA GLU A 536 3.37 -2.56 -25.15
C GLU A 536 2.94 -1.10 -25.40
N HIS A 537 3.15 -0.57 -26.60
CA HIS A 537 2.74 0.77 -26.97
C HIS A 537 1.22 0.96 -26.88
N ASP A 538 0.46 0.07 -27.48
CA ASP A 538 -1.01 0.14 -27.49
C ASP A 538 -1.60 0.03 -26.09
N TRP A 539 -0.98 -0.78 -25.23
CA TRP A 539 -1.39 -0.88 -23.82
C TRP A 539 -1.13 0.42 -23.06
N VAL A 540 0.04 1.04 -23.23
CA VAL A 540 0.36 2.34 -22.63
C VAL A 540 -0.65 3.41 -23.08
N GLU A 541 -0.97 3.48 -24.38
CA GLU A 541 -1.96 4.42 -24.90
C GLU A 541 -3.38 4.12 -24.40
N LEU A 542 -3.73 2.83 -24.22
CA LEU A 542 -4.99 2.42 -23.60
C LEU A 542 -5.09 2.89 -22.15
N ILE A 543 -4.02 2.76 -21.36
CA ILE A 543 -3.96 3.24 -19.97
C ILE A 543 -4.12 4.76 -19.93
N LYS A 544 -3.39 5.50 -20.74
CA LYS A 544 -3.45 6.97 -20.81
C LYS A 544 -4.85 7.46 -21.22
N SER A 545 -5.42 6.87 -22.27
CA SER A 545 -6.73 7.29 -22.82
C SER A 545 -7.91 6.97 -21.90
N ASN A 546 -7.80 5.93 -21.06
CA ASN A 546 -8.81 5.55 -20.08
C ASN A 546 -8.47 6.02 -18.65
N SER A 547 -7.43 6.84 -18.49
CA SER A 547 -7.03 7.30 -17.16
C SER A 547 -8.17 8.05 -16.47
N THR A 548 -8.53 7.60 -15.27
CA THR A 548 -9.43 8.30 -14.36
C THR A 548 -8.68 9.30 -13.47
N MET A 549 -7.36 9.41 -13.65
CA MET A 549 -6.50 10.28 -12.86
C MET A 549 -6.82 11.75 -13.14
N ASN A 550 -7.33 12.44 -12.15
CA ASN A 550 -7.63 13.86 -12.23
C ASN A 550 -6.43 14.68 -11.70
N LEU A 551 -5.60 15.19 -12.61
CA LEU A 551 -4.43 16.00 -12.23
C LEU A 551 -4.81 17.23 -11.41
N LYS A 552 -5.91 17.94 -11.75
CA LYS A 552 -6.39 19.08 -10.97
C LYS A 552 -6.77 18.71 -9.55
N PHE A 553 -7.35 17.51 -9.37
CA PHE A 553 -7.62 16.98 -8.04
C PHE A 553 -6.32 16.73 -7.27
N LEU A 554 -5.34 16.04 -7.88
CA LEU A 554 -4.04 15.76 -7.24
C LEU A 554 -3.27 17.04 -6.91
N GLU A 555 -3.32 18.05 -7.77
CA GLU A 555 -2.72 19.37 -7.53
C GLU A 555 -3.40 20.12 -6.38
N SER A 556 -4.71 19.93 -6.19
CA SER A 556 -5.45 20.53 -5.08
C SER A 556 -5.22 19.83 -3.75
N CYS A 557 -4.66 18.63 -3.76
CA CYS A 557 -4.45 17.81 -2.57
C CYS A 557 -3.29 18.29 -1.69
N THR A 558 -3.45 18.14 -0.38
CA THR A 558 -2.34 18.27 0.57
C THR A 558 -1.21 17.29 0.21
N PRO A 559 0.08 17.67 0.39
CA PRO A 559 1.21 16.81 0.06
C PRO A 559 1.17 15.44 0.72
N GLY A 560 1.49 14.41 -0.05
CA GLY A 560 1.57 13.03 0.37
C GLY A 560 2.04 12.12 -0.76
N TYR A 561 2.18 10.83 -0.51
CA TYR A 561 2.68 9.89 -1.51
C TYR A 561 1.71 9.68 -2.70
N TYR A 562 0.42 10.02 -2.57
CA TYR A 562 -0.54 9.94 -3.67
C TYR A 562 -0.31 11.00 -4.76
N ASN A 563 0.23 12.16 -4.39
CA ASN A 563 0.48 13.26 -5.31
C ASN A 563 1.96 13.66 -5.37
N ASN A 564 2.86 12.71 -5.14
CA ASN A 564 4.30 12.94 -5.17
C ASN A 564 4.73 14.16 -4.32
N GLU A 565 4.26 14.19 -3.06
CA GLU A 565 4.52 15.27 -2.08
C GLU A 565 4.12 16.67 -2.61
N GLY A 566 2.98 16.76 -3.29
CA GLY A 566 2.41 17.99 -3.81
C GLY A 566 2.89 18.40 -5.20
N LYS A 567 3.68 17.55 -5.87
CA LYS A 567 4.11 17.71 -7.26
C LYS A 567 3.68 16.48 -8.08
N PRO A 568 2.39 16.36 -8.43
CA PRO A 568 1.93 15.25 -9.24
C PRO A 568 2.72 15.20 -10.55
N ALA A 569 3.21 14.01 -10.89
CA ALA A 569 4.00 13.84 -12.10
C ALA A 569 3.13 14.01 -13.34
N GLU A 570 3.66 14.64 -14.40
CA GLU A 570 3.02 14.69 -15.72
C GLU A 570 2.67 13.28 -16.25
N ARG A 571 3.40 12.27 -15.80
CA ARG A 571 3.23 10.84 -16.12
C ARG A 571 2.21 10.13 -15.25
N ALA A 572 1.48 10.83 -14.38
CA ALA A 572 0.53 10.20 -13.45
C ALA A 572 -0.52 9.35 -14.18
N ALA A 573 -0.99 9.80 -15.35
CA ALA A 573 -1.93 9.05 -16.19
C ALA A 573 -1.32 7.74 -16.72
N GLN A 574 -0.09 7.76 -17.19
CA GLN A 574 0.63 6.59 -17.71
C GLN A 574 0.99 5.60 -16.60
N ASN A 575 1.36 6.11 -15.40
CA ASN A 575 1.71 5.29 -14.24
C ASN A 575 0.48 4.78 -13.47
N GLY A 576 -0.73 5.19 -13.92
CA GLY A 576 -1.99 4.81 -13.31
C GLY A 576 -2.39 3.36 -13.54
N SER A 577 -3.51 2.98 -12.96
CA SER A 577 -4.14 1.67 -13.15
C SER A 577 -5.07 1.66 -14.37
N TYR A 578 -5.58 0.48 -14.71
CA TYR A 578 -6.54 0.29 -15.79
C TYR A 578 -7.87 1.01 -15.51
N GLY A 579 -8.15 2.08 -16.23
CA GLY A 579 -9.20 3.05 -15.90
C GLY A 579 -10.65 2.57 -16.07
N LYS A 580 -10.88 1.39 -16.70
CA LYS A 580 -12.22 0.79 -16.79
C LYS A 580 -12.61 -0.02 -15.55
N GLY A 581 -11.77 0.01 -14.53
CA GLY A 581 -11.98 -0.64 -13.23
C GLY A 581 -11.41 -2.05 -13.13
N PRO A 582 -11.16 -2.51 -11.90
CA PRO A 582 -10.44 -3.75 -11.62
C PRO A 582 -11.18 -5.00 -12.10
N ASN A 583 -12.50 -5.11 -11.94
CA ASN A 583 -13.25 -6.26 -12.44
C ASN A 583 -13.30 -6.33 -13.98
N ALA A 584 -13.25 -5.18 -14.67
CA ALA A 584 -13.12 -5.16 -16.12
C ALA A 584 -11.72 -5.64 -16.56
N PHE A 585 -10.68 -5.29 -15.80
CA PHE A 585 -9.33 -5.80 -16.02
C PHE A 585 -9.26 -7.33 -15.83
N VAL A 586 -9.86 -7.87 -14.77
CA VAL A 586 -9.92 -9.32 -14.54
C VAL A 586 -10.60 -10.02 -15.73
N ARG A 587 -11.75 -9.51 -16.18
CA ARG A 587 -12.46 -10.07 -17.36
C ARG A 587 -11.61 -10.01 -18.64
N LEU A 588 -10.83 -8.95 -18.83
CA LEU A 588 -9.91 -8.83 -19.96
C LEU A 588 -8.85 -9.94 -19.90
N LEU A 589 -8.21 -10.15 -18.75
CA LEU A 589 -7.22 -11.20 -18.57
C LEU A 589 -7.82 -12.61 -18.74
N GLU A 590 -9.04 -12.84 -18.24
CA GLU A 590 -9.75 -14.12 -18.42
C GLU A 590 -10.06 -14.38 -19.89
N ALA A 591 -10.54 -13.37 -20.62
CA ALA A 591 -10.82 -13.51 -22.05
C ALA A 591 -9.54 -13.80 -22.85
N TRP A 592 -8.45 -13.10 -22.54
CA TRP A 592 -7.14 -13.31 -23.16
C TRP A 592 -6.60 -14.73 -22.88
N ARG A 593 -6.72 -15.23 -21.65
CA ARG A 593 -6.33 -16.62 -21.33
C ARG A 593 -7.18 -17.65 -22.06
N LYS A 594 -8.49 -17.37 -22.23
CA LYS A 594 -9.42 -18.29 -22.92
C LYS A 594 -9.20 -18.34 -24.43
N SER A 595 -8.69 -17.29 -25.06
CA SER A 595 -8.36 -17.30 -26.50
C SER A 595 -7.23 -18.30 -26.79
N GLY A 596 -6.24 -18.39 -25.92
CA GLY A 596 -5.12 -19.33 -26.04
C GLY A 596 -4.11 -18.98 -27.14
N ASP A 597 -4.24 -17.84 -27.80
CA ASP A 597 -3.36 -17.39 -28.90
C ASP A 597 -2.20 -16.51 -28.44
N PHE A 598 -2.19 -16.11 -27.17
CA PHE A 598 -1.15 -15.28 -26.55
C PHE A 598 -0.87 -13.96 -27.31
N GLU A 599 -1.93 -13.37 -27.89
CA GLU A 599 -1.85 -12.13 -28.65
C GLU A 599 -1.08 -11.04 -27.88
N GLY A 600 -0.19 -10.36 -28.60
CA GLY A 600 0.67 -9.32 -28.03
C GLY A 600 2.01 -9.81 -27.45
N LEU A 601 2.20 -11.13 -27.31
CA LEU A 601 3.48 -11.71 -26.89
C LEU A 601 4.24 -12.32 -28.07
N GLU A 602 5.55 -12.05 -28.12
CA GLU A 602 6.51 -12.72 -28.98
C GLU A 602 7.04 -13.95 -28.24
N LEU A 603 6.79 -15.14 -28.78
CA LEU A 603 7.16 -16.43 -28.19
C LEU A 603 8.24 -17.07 -29.07
N SER A 604 9.36 -17.49 -28.47
CA SER A 604 10.41 -18.23 -29.20
C SER A 604 10.90 -19.46 -28.43
N ARG A 605 11.23 -20.51 -29.18
CA ARG A 605 11.79 -21.78 -28.68
C ARG A 605 13.32 -21.77 -28.72
#